data_12ddd853f8e1f37f45cb142b9e3cf903
#
_entry.id   12ddd853f8e1f37f45cb142b9e3cf903
#
_cell.length_a   1.000
_cell.length_b   1.000
_cell.length_c   1.000
_cell.angle_alpha   90.00
_cell.angle_beta   90.00
_cell.angle_gamma   90.00
#
_symmetry.space_group_name_H-M   'P 1'
#
loop_
_entity.id
_entity.type
_entity.pdbx_description
1 polymer ?
#
loop_
_entity_poly.entity_id
_entity_poly.type
_entity_poly.pdbx_seq_one_letter_code
_entity_poly.pdbx_strand_id
1 'polypeptide(L)'
;MEHYLSLFIKSVFIENMALSFFLGMCTFLAVSKKVSTAFGLGVAVIFVLGLSVPANQLVYSLLKDGAIVESVDLTFLKFITFIGVIAALVQILEMFLDKFVPALYNALGIYLPLITVNCAIFGAVSFMAQREYDFGESVVYGFGAGLGWMLAIVALAGITEKMKYSDAPKGLKGLGITFIAAGLMAMAFMSFSGIQL
;
A
#
# COMPACT_ATOMS: atom_id res chain seq x y z
N MET A 1 8.25 -13.66 -19.32
CA MET A 1 6.82 -13.53 -18.93
C MET A 1 6.54 -14.25 -17.63
N GLU A 2 7.07 -15.46 -17.44
CA GLU A 2 6.90 -16.22 -16.18
C GLU A 2 7.42 -15.46 -14.96
N HIS A 3 8.57 -14.80 -15.06
CA HIS A 3 9.16 -14.01 -13.98
C HIS A 3 8.25 -12.87 -13.49
N TYR A 4 7.64 -12.09 -14.41
CA TYR A 4 6.73 -11.01 -14.03
C TYR A 4 5.43 -11.51 -13.41
N LEU A 5 4.91 -12.64 -13.90
CA LEU A 5 3.72 -13.27 -13.35
C LEU A 5 3.98 -13.81 -11.94
N SER A 6 5.11 -14.47 -11.74
CA SER A 6 5.57 -14.93 -10.42
C SER A 6 5.74 -13.75 -9.45
N LEU A 7 6.41 -12.67 -9.88
CA LEU A 7 6.58 -11.46 -9.08
C LEU A 7 5.23 -10.83 -8.70
N PHE A 8 4.28 -10.77 -9.64
CA PHE A 8 2.94 -10.24 -9.39
C PHE A 8 2.18 -11.08 -8.36
N ILE A 9 2.11 -12.40 -8.55
CA ILE A 9 1.42 -13.30 -7.61
C ILE A 9 2.08 -13.24 -6.22
N LYS A 10 3.41 -13.23 -6.19
CA LYS A 10 4.18 -13.09 -4.95
C LYS A 10 3.86 -11.80 -4.20
N SER A 11 3.80 -10.67 -4.89
CA SER A 11 3.49 -9.37 -4.28
C SER A 11 2.05 -9.25 -3.79
N VAL A 12 1.09 -9.92 -4.46
CA VAL A 12 -0.33 -9.90 -4.05
C VAL A 12 -0.59 -10.77 -2.82
N PHE A 13 -0.09 -12.01 -2.80
CA PHE A 13 -0.47 -13.01 -1.81
C PHE A 13 0.61 -13.26 -0.76
N ILE A 14 1.85 -13.50 -1.17
CA ILE A 14 2.94 -13.90 -0.25
C ILE A 14 3.50 -12.69 0.49
N GLU A 15 3.80 -11.63 -0.25
CA GLU A 15 4.39 -10.40 0.27
C GLU A 15 3.34 -9.28 0.37
N ASN A 16 2.17 -9.64 0.90
CA ASN A 16 1.09 -8.67 1.08
C ASN A 16 1.49 -7.60 2.09
N MET A 17 1.51 -6.32 1.67
CA MET A 17 1.95 -5.19 2.50
C MET A 17 1.17 -5.06 3.80
N ALA A 18 -0.15 -5.32 3.78
CA ALA A 18 -0.99 -5.19 4.96
C ALA A 18 -0.86 -6.38 5.93
N LEU A 19 -0.87 -7.61 5.40
CA LEU A 19 -1.01 -8.81 6.22
C LEU A 19 0.32 -9.47 6.57
N SER A 20 1.33 -9.43 5.66
CA SER A 20 2.65 -10.01 5.92
C SER A 20 3.57 -9.04 6.65
N PHE A 21 3.51 -7.76 6.34
CA PHE A 21 4.41 -6.74 6.91
C PHE A 21 3.72 -5.77 7.88
N PHE A 22 2.40 -5.86 8.04
CA PHE A 22 1.60 -4.94 8.87
C PHE A 22 1.77 -3.46 8.50
N LEU A 23 2.07 -3.18 7.24
CA LEU A 23 2.24 -1.83 6.73
C LEU A 23 0.90 -1.22 6.28
N GLY A 24 0.71 0.05 6.60
CA GLY A 24 -0.54 0.77 6.29
C GLY A 24 -1.68 0.48 7.26
N MET A 25 -1.40 -0.05 8.47
CA MET A 25 -2.41 -0.41 9.46
C MET A 25 -3.25 0.78 9.94
N CYS A 26 -2.72 1.99 9.95
CA CYS A 26 -3.47 3.20 10.33
C CYS A 26 -4.67 3.42 9.41
N THR A 27 -4.46 3.41 8.09
CA THR A 27 -5.55 3.51 7.10
C THR A 27 -6.38 2.23 7.02
N PHE A 28 -5.74 1.09 7.14
CA PHE A 28 -6.38 -0.24 7.12
C PHE A 28 -7.45 -0.38 8.19
N LEU A 29 -7.17 0.01 9.43
CA LEU A 29 -8.11 -0.05 10.55
C LEU A 29 -9.14 1.10 10.53
N ALA A 30 -8.72 2.30 10.12
CA ALA A 30 -9.60 3.46 10.09
C ALA A 30 -10.74 3.31 9.08
N VAL A 31 -10.46 2.71 7.93
CA VAL A 31 -11.38 2.65 6.78
C VAL A 31 -12.09 1.30 6.63
N SER A 32 -11.69 0.28 7.39
CA SER A 32 -12.29 -1.06 7.34
C SER A 32 -13.72 -1.18 7.92
N LYS A 33 -14.38 -0.06 8.24
CA LYS A 33 -15.73 -0.04 8.81
C LYS A 33 -16.85 -0.29 7.81
N LYS A 34 -16.62 0.03 6.52
CA LYS A 34 -17.59 -0.12 5.42
C LYS A 34 -16.86 -0.64 4.17
N VAL A 35 -17.40 -1.66 3.53
CA VAL A 35 -16.84 -2.26 2.31
C VAL A 35 -16.75 -1.23 1.17
N SER A 36 -17.76 -0.39 0.98
CA SER A 36 -17.77 0.63 -0.07
C SER A 36 -16.60 1.62 0.05
N THR A 37 -16.35 2.13 1.26
CA THR A 37 -15.24 3.06 1.51
C THR A 37 -13.88 2.38 1.39
N ALA A 38 -13.77 1.13 1.87
CA ALA A 38 -12.56 0.32 1.76
C ALA A 38 -12.20 0.02 0.30
N PHE A 39 -13.20 -0.27 -0.53
CA PHE A 39 -13.00 -0.47 -1.97
C PHE A 39 -12.50 0.79 -2.67
N GLY A 40 -13.14 1.94 -2.43
CA GLY A 40 -12.72 3.22 -3.00
C GLY A 40 -11.28 3.60 -2.62
N LEU A 41 -10.92 3.43 -1.33
CA LEU A 41 -9.56 3.65 -0.87
C LEU A 41 -8.57 2.65 -1.49
N GLY A 42 -8.97 1.38 -1.62
CA GLY A 42 -8.15 0.34 -2.26
C GLY A 42 -7.78 0.69 -3.70
N VAL A 43 -8.73 1.16 -4.48
CA VAL A 43 -8.49 1.63 -5.86
C VAL A 43 -7.53 2.82 -5.87
N ALA A 44 -7.70 3.80 -4.97
CA ALA A 44 -6.80 4.93 -4.86
C ALA A 44 -5.36 4.49 -4.51
N VAL A 45 -5.20 3.53 -3.59
CA VAL A 45 -3.90 2.98 -3.21
C VAL A 45 -3.24 2.22 -4.37
N ILE A 46 -3.99 1.44 -5.16
CA ILE A 46 -3.46 0.79 -6.37
C ILE A 46 -2.90 1.83 -7.34
N PHE A 47 -3.64 2.90 -7.58
CA PHE A 47 -3.22 3.96 -8.49
C PHE A 47 -1.96 4.67 -7.98
N VAL A 48 -1.94 5.03 -6.69
CA VAL A 48 -0.77 5.68 -6.08
C VAL A 48 0.45 4.76 -6.09
N LEU A 49 0.33 3.48 -5.72
CA LEU A 49 1.44 2.53 -5.75
C LEU A 49 1.94 2.27 -7.17
N GLY A 50 1.01 2.11 -8.13
CA GLY A 50 1.35 1.91 -9.54
C GLY A 50 2.12 3.07 -10.16
N LEU A 51 1.96 4.29 -9.65
CA LEU A 51 2.71 5.47 -10.08
C LEU A 51 3.95 5.72 -9.20
N SER A 52 3.82 5.59 -7.88
CA SER A 52 4.90 5.95 -6.95
C SER A 52 6.10 5.01 -7.02
N VAL A 53 5.86 3.70 -7.17
CA VAL A 53 6.97 2.73 -7.20
C VAL A 53 7.86 2.94 -8.42
N PRO A 54 7.36 2.98 -9.67
CA PRO A 54 8.21 3.23 -10.83
C PRO A 54 8.78 4.65 -10.87
N ALA A 55 8.05 5.67 -10.39
CA ALA A 55 8.58 7.03 -10.33
C ALA A 55 9.77 7.13 -9.37
N ASN A 56 9.66 6.51 -8.20
CA ASN A 56 10.78 6.45 -7.24
C ASN A 56 11.95 5.60 -7.76
N GLN A 57 11.67 4.56 -8.55
CA GLN A 57 12.71 3.78 -9.20
C GLN A 57 13.52 4.63 -10.21
N LEU A 58 12.84 5.46 -11.01
CA LEU A 58 13.54 6.40 -11.90
C LEU A 58 14.42 7.39 -11.12
N VAL A 59 13.89 7.96 -10.04
CA VAL A 59 14.67 8.87 -9.20
C VAL A 59 15.83 8.13 -8.52
N TYR A 60 15.62 6.90 -8.07
CA TYR A 60 16.66 6.08 -7.47
C TYR A 60 17.77 5.73 -8.45
N SER A 61 17.45 5.41 -9.71
CA SER A 61 18.44 5.17 -10.75
C SER A 61 19.29 6.42 -11.02
N LEU A 62 18.66 7.60 -11.09
CA LEU A 62 19.37 8.88 -11.25
C LEU A 62 20.30 9.21 -10.08
N LEU A 63 19.90 8.83 -8.85
CA LEU A 63 20.76 9.01 -7.67
C LEU A 63 21.93 8.01 -7.65
N LYS A 64 21.72 6.78 -8.13
CA LYS A 64 22.75 5.72 -8.18
C LYS A 64 23.78 5.98 -9.25
N ASP A 65 23.38 6.49 -10.41
CA ASP A 65 24.26 6.74 -11.56
C ASP A 65 25.20 7.94 -11.39
N GLY A 66 25.22 8.58 -10.22
CA GLY A 66 26.15 9.68 -9.91
C GLY A 66 25.95 10.95 -10.74
N ALA A 67 24.82 11.07 -11.43
CA ALA A 67 24.56 12.18 -12.36
C ALA A 67 24.48 13.56 -11.67
N ILE A 68 24.35 13.61 -10.35
CA ILE A 68 24.14 14.86 -9.61
C ILE A 68 25.32 15.23 -8.71
N VAL A 69 26.00 14.28 -8.04
CA VAL A 69 27.17 14.57 -7.19
C VAL A 69 28.11 13.34 -7.08
N GLU A 70 29.27 13.41 -7.67
CA GLU A 70 30.29 12.35 -7.72
C GLU A 70 31.02 12.07 -6.38
N SER A 71 30.73 12.81 -5.31
CA SER A 71 31.55 12.79 -4.09
C SER A 71 30.83 12.67 -2.73
N VAL A 72 29.51 12.46 -2.69
CA VAL A 72 28.78 12.35 -1.43
C VAL A 72 27.85 11.13 -1.46
N ASP A 73 27.98 10.22 -0.47
CA ASP A 73 27.06 9.10 -0.25
C ASP A 73 25.64 9.63 0.03
N LEU A 74 24.86 9.79 -1.02
CA LEU A 74 23.46 10.26 -0.99
C LEU A 74 22.48 9.19 -0.50
N THR A 75 22.99 8.04 -0.04
CA THR A 75 22.17 6.92 0.45
C THR A 75 21.29 7.34 1.63
N PHE A 76 21.73 8.31 2.44
CA PHE A 76 20.93 8.87 3.53
C PHE A 76 19.76 9.72 3.01
N LEU A 77 19.95 10.43 1.90
CA LEU A 77 18.91 11.28 1.29
C LEU A 77 17.83 10.48 0.56
N LYS A 78 18.08 9.19 0.23
CA LYS A 78 17.11 8.40 -0.54
C LYS A 78 15.74 8.33 0.13
N PHE A 79 15.67 8.17 1.45
CA PHE A 79 14.39 8.10 2.16
C PHE A 79 13.62 9.42 2.12
N ILE A 80 14.31 10.54 2.29
CA ILE A 80 13.71 11.88 2.21
C ILE A 80 13.20 12.12 0.79
N THR A 81 13.99 11.76 -0.21
CA THR A 81 13.61 11.88 -1.62
C THR A 81 12.39 11.03 -1.96
N PHE A 82 12.34 9.78 -1.48
CA PHE A 82 11.18 8.91 -1.70
C PHE A 82 9.90 9.48 -1.09
N ILE A 83 9.96 9.97 0.14
CA ILE A 83 8.81 10.63 0.78
C ILE A 83 8.40 11.88 0.00
N GLY A 84 9.35 12.68 -0.45
CA GLY A 84 9.09 13.88 -1.26
C GLY A 84 8.39 13.57 -2.58
N VAL A 85 8.85 12.55 -3.30
CA VAL A 85 8.23 12.10 -4.57
C VAL A 85 6.82 11.56 -4.32
N ILE A 86 6.63 10.74 -3.28
CA ILE A 86 5.30 10.22 -2.92
C ILE A 86 4.36 11.37 -2.58
N ALA A 87 4.80 12.33 -1.77
CA ALA A 87 3.99 13.49 -1.39
C ALA A 87 3.59 14.33 -2.61
N ALA A 88 4.51 14.59 -3.53
CA ALA A 88 4.24 15.34 -4.75
C ALA A 88 3.23 14.62 -5.66
N LEU A 89 3.37 13.31 -5.83
CA LEU A 89 2.44 12.49 -6.65
C LEU A 89 1.04 12.45 -6.03
N VAL A 90 0.94 12.27 -4.72
CA VAL A 90 -0.37 12.27 -4.04
C VAL A 90 -1.02 13.65 -4.08
N GLN A 91 -0.26 14.73 -3.97
CA GLN A 91 -0.77 16.10 -4.12
C GLN A 91 -1.35 16.35 -5.52
N ILE A 92 -0.65 15.86 -6.56
CA ILE A 92 -1.15 15.94 -7.94
C ILE A 92 -2.44 15.11 -8.08
N LEU A 93 -2.48 13.91 -7.50
CA LEU A 93 -3.66 13.06 -7.51
C LEU A 93 -4.84 13.73 -6.79
N GLU A 94 -4.59 14.38 -5.65
CA GLU A 94 -5.60 15.10 -4.88
C GLU A 94 -6.24 16.22 -5.71
N MET A 95 -5.41 17.05 -6.35
CA MET A 95 -5.89 18.10 -7.27
C MET A 95 -6.67 17.54 -8.46
N PHE A 96 -6.25 16.38 -8.98
CA PHE A 96 -6.94 15.71 -10.07
C PHE A 96 -8.31 15.19 -9.63
N LEU A 97 -8.39 14.53 -8.47
CA LEU A 97 -9.64 14.00 -7.92
C LEU A 97 -10.63 15.11 -7.58
N ASP A 98 -10.17 16.21 -7.00
CA ASP A 98 -11.01 17.37 -6.67
C ASP A 98 -11.67 17.94 -7.93
N LYS A 99 -10.94 18.02 -9.03
CA LYS A 99 -11.41 18.61 -10.29
C LYS A 99 -12.30 17.67 -11.10
N PHE A 100 -11.95 16.39 -11.21
CA PHE A 100 -12.58 15.46 -12.15
C PHE A 100 -13.58 14.50 -11.49
N VAL A 101 -13.38 14.15 -10.23
CA VAL A 101 -14.24 13.18 -9.53
C VAL A 101 -14.57 13.66 -8.11
N PRO A 102 -15.31 14.78 -7.97
CA PRO A 102 -15.60 15.38 -6.66
C PRO A 102 -16.40 14.45 -5.74
N ALA A 103 -17.19 13.53 -6.28
CA ALA A 103 -17.91 12.54 -5.48
C ALA A 103 -16.96 11.59 -4.74
N LEU A 104 -15.88 11.14 -5.40
CA LEU A 104 -14.86 10.30 -4.79
C LEU A 104 -13.96 11.12 -3.84
N TYR A 105 -13.64 12.36 -4.22
CA TYR A 105 -12.91 13.28 -3.37
C TYR A 105 -13.63 13.52 -2.05
N ASN A 106 -14.93 13.81 -2.06
CA ASN A 106 -15.73 14.01 -0.84
C ASN A 106 -15.86 12.74 0.02
N ALA A 107 -15.90 11.57 -0.62
CA ALA A 107 -15.93 10.28 0.10
C ALA A 107 -14.58 9.92 0.75
N LEU A 108 -13.48 10.28 0.11
CA LEU A 108 -12.11 9.98 0.54
C LEU A 108 -11.44 11.15 1.26
N GLY A 109 -12.01 12.36 1.24
CA GLY A 109 -11.37 13.63 1.56
C GLY A 109 -10.54 13.68 2.85
N ILE A 110 -11.01 13.06 3.93
CA ILE A 110 -10.28 12.97 5.22
C ILE A 110 -9.14 11.94 5.12
N TYR A 111 -9.25 10.96 4.21
CA TYR A 111 -8.29 9.85 4.10
C TYR A 111 -7.19 10.09 3.05
N LEU A 112 -7.33 11.11 2.18
CA LEU A 112 -6.29 11.43 1.20
C LEU A 112 -4.94 11.81 1.82
N PRO A 113 -4.86 12.68 2.84
CA PRO A 113 -3.61 12.95 3.53
C PRO A 113 -3.00 11.70 4.18
N LEU A 114 -3.84 10.74 4.60
CA LEU A 114 -3.39 9.47 5.16
C LEU A 114 -2.77 8.54 4.09
N ILE A 115 -3.09 8.73 2.81
CA ILE A 115 -2.43 8.02 1.70
C ILE A 115 -1.00 8.53 1.52
N THR A 116 -0.76 9.84 1.65
CA THR A 116 0.58 10.44 1.51
C THR A 116 1.58 9.88 2.51
N VAL A 117 1.17 9.72 3.77
CA VAL A 117 2.00 9.18 4.86
C VAL A 117 1.78 7.70 5.11
N ASN A 118 1.23 6.99 4.13
CA ASN A 118 0.93 5.56 4.26
C ASN A 118 2.22 4.73 4.24
N CYS A 119 2.48 4.05 5.35
CA CYS A 119 3.66 3.22 5.48
C CYS A 119 3.67 2.01 4.52
N ALA A 120 2.53 1.57 3.96
CA ALA A 120 2.53 0.55 2.91
C ALA A 120 3.13 1.09 1.59
N ILE A 121 2.83 2.33 1.23
CA ILE A 121 3.38 2.96 0.03
C ILE A 121 4.88 3.20 0.19
N PHE A 122 5.28 3.78 1.31
CA PHE A 122 6.70 3.98 1.62
C PHE A 122 7.46 2.66 1.73
N GLY A 123 6.84 1.63 2.35
CA GLY A 123 7.41 0.28 2.46
C GLY A 123 7.62 -0.36 1.09
N ALA A 124 6.65 -0.29 0.19
CA ALA A 124 6.77 -0.83 -1.17
C ALA A 124 7.93 -0.16 -1.94
N VAL A 125 8.04 1.16 -1.87
CA VAL A 125 9.16 1.91 -2.48
C VAL A 125 10.50 1.50 -1.85
N SER A 126 10.55 1.33 -0.53
CA SER A 126 11.76 0.90 0.17
C SER A 126 12.19 -0.52 -0.21
N PHE A 127 11.23 -1.46 -0.33
CA PHE A 127 11.52 -2.83 -0.78
C PHE A 127 11.95 -2.88 -2.24
N MET A 128 11.36 -2.07 -3.12
CA MET A 128 11.78 -1.91 -4.50
C MET A 128 13.27 -1.50 -4.57
N ALA A 129 13.66 -0.50 -3.78
CA ALA A 129 15.04 -0.02 -3.75
C ALA A 129 16.02 -1.01 -3.11
N GLN A 130 15.59 -1.78 -2.09
CA GLN A 130 16.42 -2.81 -1.45
C GLN A 130 16.65 -4.02 -2.34
N ARG A 131 15.67 -4.37 -3.18
CA ARG A 131 15.73 -5.51 -4.09
C ARG A 131 16.29 -5.14 -5.47
N GLU A 132 16.61 -3.86 -5.65
CA GLU A 132 17.16 -3.32 -6.90
C GLU A 132 16.32 -3.69 -8.14
N TYR A 133 14.99 -3.60 -8.02
CA TYR A 133 14.09 -3.92 -9.13
C TYR A 133 14.32 -3.01 -10.32
N ASP A 134 14.27 -3.60 -11.50
CA ASP A 134 14.26 -2.84 -12.76
C ASP A 134 12.93 -2.08 -12.93
N PHE A 135 12.89 -1.14 -13.88
CA PHE A 135 11.70 -0.33 -14.13
C PHE A 135 10.46 -1.18 -14.42
N GLY A 136 10.59 -2.24 -15.25
CA GLY A 136 9.51 -3.15 -15.58
C GLY A 136 9.01 -3.94 -14.35
N GLU A 137 9.92 -4.43 -13.53
CA GLU A 137 9.62 -5.13 -12.28
C GLU A 137 8.96 -4.20 -11.27
N SER A 138 9.39 -2.94 -11.20
CA SER A 138 8.84 -1.91 -10.33
C SER A 138 7.38 -1.60 -10.66
N VAL A 139 7.02 -1.54 -11.94
CA VAL A 139 5.62 -1.37 -12.37
C VAL A 139 4.77 -2.55 -11.92
N VAL A 140 5.20 -3.77 -12.23
CA VAL A 140 4.45 -4.99 -11.88
C VAL A 140 4.31 -5.15 -10.37
N TYR A 141 5.40 -4.87 -9.64
CA TYR A 141 5.41 -4.92 -8.18
C TYR A 141 4.50 -3.86 -7.54
N GLY A 142 4.50 -2.63 -8.05
CA GLY A 142 3.64 -1.55 -7.56
C GLY A 142 2.15 -1.88 -7.69
N PHE A 143 1.74 -2.36 -8.87
CA PHE A 143 0.35 -2.80 -9.09
C PHE A 143 0.00 -4.04 -8.26
N GLY A 144 0.90 -5.01 -8.16
CA GLY A 144 0.70 -6.22 -7.34
C GLY A 144 0.55 -5.89 -5.86
N ALA A 145 1.43 -5.06 -5.29
CA ALA A 145 1.38 -4.64 -3.90
C ALA A 145 0.09 -3.86 -3.59
N GLY A 146 -0.35 -2.98 -4.52
CA GLY A 146 -1.60 -2.24 -4.40
C GLY A 146 -2.83 -3.15 -4.40
N LEU A 147 -2.88 -4.12 -5.33
CA LEU A 147 -3.96 -5.11 -5.38
C LEU A 147 -4.00 -5.98 -4.12
N GLY A 148 -2.85 -6.44 -3.65
CA GLY A 148 -2.75 -7.22 -2.42
C GLY A 148 -3.27 -6.44 -1.21
N TRP A 149 -2.89 -5.19 -1.08
CA TRP A 149 -3.36 -4.30 -0.02
C TRP A 149 -4.88 -4.05 -0.11
N MET A 150 -5.41 -3.83 -1.32
CA MET A 150 -6.85 -3.67 -1.56
C MET A 150 -7.62 -4.93 -1.18
N LEU A 151 -7.16 -6.11 -1.59
CA LEU A 151 -7.81 -7.37 -1.23
C LEU A 151 -7.89 -7.56 0.29
N ALA A 152 -6.81 -7.25 0.98
CA ALA A 152 -6.74 -7.35 2.43
C ALA A 152 -7.74 -6.41 3.11
N ILE A 153 -7.81 -5.13 2.72
CA ILE A 153 -8.71 -4.15 3.36
C ILE A 153 -10.17 -4.44 3.06
N VAL A 154 -10.50 -4.87 1.85
CA VAL A 154 -11.88 -5.25 1.48
C VAL A 154 -12.33 -6.48 2.26
N ALA A 155 -11.46 -7.50 2.39
CA ALA A 155 -11.75 -8.68 3.19
C ALA A 155 -11.97 -8.31 4.68
N LEU A 156 -11.09 -7.48 5.27
CA LEU A 156 -11.28 -7.02 6.65
C LEU A 156 -12.56 -6.20 6.81
N ALA A 157 -12.88 -5.33 5.86
CA ALA A 157 -14.11 -4.53 5.90
C ALA A 157 -15.36 -5.44 5.86
N GLY A 158 -15.36 -6.49 5.04
CA GLY A 158 -16.44 -7.47 4.99
C GLY A 158 -16.61 -8.22 6.31
N ILE A 159 -15.50 -8.62 6.95
CA ILE A 159 -15.53 -9.25 8.29
C ILE A 159 -16.06 -8.26 9.33
N THR A 160 -15.53 -7.04 9.34
CA THR A 160 -15.93 -6.00 10.32
C THR A 160 -17.40 -5.62 10.19
N GLU A 161 -17.92 -5.56 8.97
CA GLU A 161 -19.33 -5.28 8.71
C GLU A 161 -20.25 -6.38 9.25
N LYS A 162 -19.86 -7.65 9.07
CA LYS A 162 -20.57 -8.79 9.66
C LYS A 162 -20.45 -8.83 11.18
N MET A 163 -19.32 -8.48 11.75
CA MET A 163 -19.10 -8.47 13.20
C MET A 163 -19.95 -7.45 13.94
N LYS A 164 -20.52 -6.43 13.27
CA LYS A 164 -21.48 -5.50 13.90
C LYS A 164 -22.71 -6.17 14.46
N TYR A 165 -23.11 -7.30 13.89
CA TYR A 165 -24.27 -8.09 14.31
C TYR A 165 -23.93 -9.18 15.34
N SER A 166 -22.66 -9.32 15.71
CA SER A 166 -22.21 -10.32 16.69
C SER A 166 -22.28 -9.77 18.11
N ASP A 167 -22.55 -10.68 19.06
CA ASP A 167 -22.60 -10.34 20.49
C ASP A 167 -21.21 -10.38 21.11
N ALA A 168 -20.38 -9.41 20.76
CA ALA A 168 -19.04 -9.30 21.29
C ALA A 168 -19.02 -8.68 22.69
N PRO A 169 -18.11 -9.13 23.59
CA PRO A 169 -17.93 -8.55 24.92
C PRO A 169 -17.68 -7.03 24.84
N LYS A 170 -18.29 -6.27 25.77
CA LYS A 170 -18.21 -4.78 25.76
C LYS A 170 -16.78 -4.22 25.69
N GLY A 171 -15.79 -4.91 26.29
CA GLY A 171 -14.39 -4.49 26.28
C GLY A 171 -13.66 -4.70 24.96
N LEU A 172 -14.19 -5.55 24.07
CA LEU A 172 -13.59 -5.88 22.76
C LEU A 172 -14.33 -5.23 21.59
N LYS A 173 -15.51 -4.65 21.83
CA LYS A 173 -16.28 -3.96 20.77
C LYS A 173 -15.48 -2.80 20.19
N GLY A 174 -15.39 -2.78 18.86
CA GLY A 174 -14.70 -1.73 18.10
C GLY A 174 -13.30 -2.13 17.66
N LEU A 175 -12.30 -1.35 18.05
CA LEU A 175 -10.94 -1.51 17.57
C LEU A 175 -10.31 -2.85 17.95
N GLY A 176 -10.58 -3.36 19.17
CA GLY A 176 -9.99 -4.60 19.67
C GLY A 176 -10.34 -5.81 18.82
N ILE A 177 -11.62 -6.00 18.48
CA ILE A 177 -12.05 -7.13 17.66
C ILE A 177 -11.54 -7.04 16.21
N THR A 178 -11.38 -5.81 15.71
CA THR A 178 -10.81 -5.57 14.37
C THR A 178 -9.34 -5.94 14.32
N PHE A 179 -8.56 -5.65 15.39
CA PHE A 179 -7.18 -6.10 15.51
C PHE A 179 -7.06 -7.63 15.58
N ILE A 180 -7.92 -8.29 16.34
CA ILE A 180 -7.95 -9.76 16.41
C ILE A 180 -8.26 -10.34 15.03
N ALA A 181 -9.26 -9.81 14.33
CA ALA A 181 -9.60 -10.24 12.99
C ALA A 181 -8.44 -10.05 12.00
N ALA A 182 -7.76 -8.90 12.04
CA ALA A 182 -6.59 -8.62 11.21
C ALA A 182 -5.44 -9.60 11.52
N GLY A 183 -5.19 -9.91 12.80
CA GLY A 183 -4.19 -10.91 13.20
C GLY A 183 -4.52 -12.33 12.72
N LEU A 184 -5.78 -12.74 12.81
CA LEU A 184 -6.22 -14.04 12.29
C LEU A 184 -6.10 -14.10 10.76
N MET A 185 -6.42 -13.03 10.05
CA MET A 185 -6.21 -12.91 8.60
C MET A 185 -4.73 -13.01 8.24
N ALA A 186 -3.85 -12.35 8.99
CA ALA A 186 -2.41 -12.40 8.78
C ALA A 186 -1.89 -13.83 8.93
N MET A 187 -2.32 -14.58 9.97
CA MET A 187 -1.98 -15.99 10.14
C MET A 187 -2.49 -16.85 8.98
N ALA A 188 -3.69 -16.59 8.47
CA ALA A 188 -4.21 -17.30 7.30
C ALA A 188 -3.38 -17.03 6.04
N PHE A 189 -2.94 -15.77 5.84
CA PHE A 189 -2.08 -15.42 4.70
C PHE A 189 -0.65 -15.96 4.81
N MET A 190 -0.15 -16.17 6.02
CA MET A 190 1.15 -16.84 6.22
C MET A 190 1.18 -18.27 5.68
N SER A 191 0.03 -18.93 5.53
CA SER A 191 -0.04 -20.26 4.90
C SER A 191 0.42 -20.23 3.43
N PHE A 192 0.29 -19.09 2.74
CA PHE A 192 0.80 -18.93 1.38
C PHE A 192 2.32 -18.76 1.29
N SER A 193 2.99 -18.40 2.39
CA SER A 193 4.44 -18.18 2.39
C SER A 193 5.25 -19.47 2.17
N GLY A 194 4.62 -20.64 2.33
CA GLY A 194 5.22 -21.95 2.02
C GLY A 194 5.24 -22.31 0.53
N ILE A 195 4.57 -21.52 -0.31
CA ILE A 195 4.52 -21.76 -1.76
C ILE A 195 5.74 -21.10 -2.38
N GLN A 196 6.68 -21.92 -2.86
CA GLN A 196 7.82 -21.43 -3.66
C GLN A 196 7.35 -21.25 -5.12
N LEU A 197 7.21 -20.01 -5.54
CA LEU A 197 6.90 -19.61 -6.92
C LEU A 197 8.16 -19.08 -7.61
#